data_b2caa644250be7e02d44a232c1145633
#
_entry.id   b2caa644250be7e02d44a232c1145633
#
_cell.length_a   1.000
_cell.length_b   1.000
_cell.length_c   1.000
_cell.angle_alpha   90.00
_cell.angle_beta   90.00
_cell.angle_gamma   90.00
#
_symmetry.space_group_name_H-M   'P 1'
#
loop_
_entity.id
_entity.type
_entity.pdbx_description
1 polymer ?
#
loop_
_entity_poly.entity_id
_entity_poly.type
_entity_poly.pdbx_seq_one_letter_code
_entity_poly.pdbx_strand_id
1 'polypeptide(L)'
;QIPALRALGMLPRFGLGWSSIRAAWADPATRNITHLMAPALLGVSVAQISLLINTQIASHLPSGSVSWLSYADRLMEFPTAMLGVALGVVLMPQLAAARASGDTQDYSGSLDWGLRIVVLLAVPCAVALLVFAQPLVAVLFHYKAFTAFDVAQTARALQGWGVGLVGIVAIKVLAPGYYANQDIKTPVRIAIAVLVITQLLNLALVPL
;
A
#
# COMPACT_ATOMS: atom_id res chain seq x y z
N GLN A 1 -27.46 -10.87 -6.55
CA GLN A 1 -26.92 -12.26 -6.57
C GLN A 1 -27.73 -13.22 -5.69
N ILE A 2 -28.28 -12.76 -4.55
CA ILE A 2 -29.09 -13.60 -3.63
C ILE A 2 -30.34 -14.23 -4.31
N PRO A 3 -31.13 -13.50 -5.14
CA PRO A 3 -32.27 -14.09 -5.83
C PRO A 3 -31.89 -15.22 -6.81
N ALA A 4 -30.74 -15.06 -7.51
CA ALA A 4 -30.26 -16.06 -8.45
C ALA A 4 -29.78 -17.35 -7.74
N LEU A 5 -29.10 -17.23 -6.60
CA LEU A 5 -28.69 -18.36 -5.77
C LEU A 5 -29.90 -19.11 -5.18
N ARG A 6 -30.97 -18.38 -4.87
CA ARG A 6 -32.23 -18.98 -4.42
C ARG A 6 -32.94 -19.76 -5.51
N ALA A 7 -32.95 -19.23 -6.75
CA ALA A 7 -33.52 -19.90 -7.93
C ALA A 7 -32.77 -21.18 -8.31
N LEU A 8 -31.44 -21.24 -8.05
CA LEU A 8 -30.60 -22.42 -8.29
C LEU A 8 -30.69 -23.48 -7.17
N GLY A 9 -31.52 -23.28 -6.14
CA GLY A 9 -31.67 -24.24 -5.04
C GLY A 9 -30.42 -24.44 -4.18
N MET A 10 -29.44 -23.53 -4.29
CA MET A 10 -28.17 -23.62 -3.56
C MET A 10 -28.23 -23.09 -2.13
N LEU A 11 -29.19 -22.23 -1.80
CA LEU A 11 -29.33 -21.62 -0.48
C LEU A 11 -29.55 -22.61 0.68
N PRO A 12 -30.28 -23.74 0.52
CA PRO A 12 -30.41 -24.70 1.60
C PRO A 12 -29.08 -25.41 1.96
N ARG A 13 -28.14 -25.44 1.00
CA ARG A 13 -26.80 -26.04 1.21
C ARG A 13 -25.83 -25.07 1.89
N PHE A 14 -26.10 -23.76 1.85
CA PHE A 14 -25.34 -22.72 2.54
C PHE A 14 -26.11 -22.21 3.75
N GLY A 15 -26.61 -23.10 4.61
CA GLY A 15 -27.26 -22.74 5.86
C GLY A 15 -26.29 -21.97 6.76
N LEU A 16 -26.44 -20.65 6.82
CA LEU A 16 -25.70 -19.76 7.74
C LEU A 16 -26.28 -19.89 9.16
N GLY A 17 -26.30 -21.08 9.70
CA GLY A 17 -26.67 -21.34 11.10
C GLY A 17 -25.44 -21.34 12.00
N TRP A 18 -25.62 -21.08 13.29
CA TRP A 18 -24.53 -21.17 14.28
C TRP A 18 -23.81 -22.52 14.28
N SER A 19 -24.53 -23.59 13.94
CA SER A 19 -23.96 -24.94 13.78
C SER A 19 -23.03 -25.06 12.57
N SER A 20 -23.36 -24.40 11.44
CA SER A 20 -22.51 -24.42 10.26
C SER A 20 -21.27 -23.52 10.44
N ILE A 21 -21.38 -22.43 11.19
CA ILE A 21 -20.22 -21.58 11.57
C ILE A 21 -19.27 -22.39 12.46
N ARG A 22 -19.77 -23.10 13.47
CA ARG A 22 -18.93 -23.96 14.30
C ARG A 22 -18.27 -25.09 13.53
N ALA A 23 -18.99 -25.73 12.61
CA ALA A 23 -18.43 -26.76 11.75
C ALA A 23 -17.36 -26.21 10.81
N ALA A 24 -17.57 -25.00 10.25
CA ALA A 24 -16.57 -24.32 9.44
C ALA A 24 -15.29 -23.97 10.21
N TRP A 25 -15.38 -23.61 11.49
CA TRP A 25 -14.21 -23.36 12.35
C TRP A 25 -13.44 -24.65 12.70
N ALA A 26 -14.11 -25.80 12.69
CA ALA A 26 -13.49 -27.10 12.89
C ALA A 26 -12.82 -27.66 11.63
N ASP A 27 -13.11 -27.10 10.45
CA ASP A 27 -12.54 -27.52 9.17
C ASP A 27 -11.05 -27.13 9.11
N PRO A 28 -10.15 -28.10 8.82
CA PRO A 28 -8.72 -27.86 8.63
C PRO A 28 -8.41 -26.78 7.57
N ALA A 29 -9.20 -26.70 6.50
CA ALA A 29 -9.04 -25.70 5.45
C ALA A 29 -9.31 -24.29 5.99
N THR A 30 -10.36 -24.09 6.77
CA THR A 30 -10.67 -22.80 7.41
C THR A 30 -9.59 -22.39 8.40
N ARG A 31 -9.07 -23.35 9.16
CA ARG A 31 -7.98 -23.10 10.11
C ARG A 31 -6.69 -22.70 9.42
N ASN A 32 -6.37 -23.30 8.28
CA ASN A 32 -5.21 -22.93 7.47
C ASN A 32 -5.36 -21.53 6.90
N ILE A 33 -6.54 -21.18 6.38
CA ILE A 33 -6.84 -19.83 5.87
C ILE A 33 -6.69 -18.80 7.00
N THR A 34 -7.24 -19.03 8.18
CA THR A 34 -7.13 -18.10 9.30
C THR A 34 -5.68 -17.92 9.78
N HIS A 35 -4.88 -18.99 9.78
CA HIS A 35 -3.44 -18.92 10.08
C HIS A 35 -2.66 -18.11 9.05
N LEU A 36 -3.03 -18.16 7.78
CA LEU A 36 -2.42 -17.34 6.73
C LEU A 36 -2.90 -15.89 6.76
N MET A 37 -4.16 -15.66 7.13
CA MET A 37 -4.75 -14.31 7.22
C MET A 37 -4.27 -13.52 8.45
N ALA A 38 -4.01 -14.16 9.57
CA ALA A 38 -3.59 -13.47 10.79
C ALA A 38 -2.34 -12.60 10.62
N PRO A 39 -1.23 -13.08 10.01
CA PRO A 39 -0.08 -12.23 9.71
C PRO A 39 -0.40 -11.10 8.71
N ALA A 40 -1.27 -11.35 7.73
CA ALA A 40 -1.67 -10.33 6.76
C ALA A 40 -2.47 -9.20 7.44
N LEU A 41 -3.40 -9.53 8.33
CA LEU A 41 -4.14 -8.56 9.14
C LEU A 41 -3.20 -7.73 10.01
N LEU A 42 -2.20 -8.35 10.65
CA LEU A 42 -1.17 -7.63 11.39
C LEU A 42 -0.40 -6.66 10.51
N GLY A 43 0.00 -7.08 9.29
CA GLY A 43 0.70 -6.20 8.34
C GLY A 43 -0.11 -4.97 7.95
N VAL A 44 -1.41 -5.12 7.68
CA VAL A 44 -2.32 -4.00 7.39
C VAL A 44 -2.49 -3.11 8.62
N SER A 45 -2.65 -3.70 9.81
CA SER A 45 -2.79 -2.96 11.06
C SER A 45 -1.56 -2.10 11.37
N VAL A 46 -0.36 -2.60 11.10
CA VAL A 46 0.90 -1.84 11.27
C VAL A 46 0.89 -0.57 10.43
N ALA A 47 0.45 -0.63 9.18
CA ALA A 47 0.35 0.54 8.31
C ALA A 47 -0.67 1.57 8.85
N GLN A 48 -1.82 1.12 9.34
CA GLN A 48 -2.84 1.99 9.92
C GLN A 48 -2.37 2.65 11.23
N ILE A 49 -1.67 1.90 12.08
CA ILE A 49 -1.08 2.45 13.31
C ILE A 49 -0.04 3.52 12.97
N SER A 50 0.82 3.28 11.98
CA SER A 50 1.79 4.29 11.51
C SER A 50 1.11 5.56 11.03
N LEU A 51 0.03 5.44 10.25
CA LEU A 51 -0.76 6.58 9.77
C LEU A 51 -1.35 7.38 10.93
N LEU A 52 -1.94 6.71 11.94
CA LEU A 52 -2.50 7.36 13.12
C LEU A 52 -1.43 8.11 13.91
N ILE A 53 -0.28 7.50 14.17
CA ILE A 53 0.82 8.13 14.90
C ILE A 53 1.33 9.35 14.12
N ASN A 54 1.56 9.23 12.82
CA ASN A 54 2.03 10.34 11.99
C ASN A 54 1.02 11.49 11.96
N THR A 55 -0.28 11.20 11.86
CA THR A 55 -1.34 12.22 11.92
C THR A 55 -1.39 12.89 13.31
N GLN A 56 -1.20 12.13 14.38
CA GLN A 56 -1.15 12.66 15.74
C GLN A 56 0.05 13.59 15.92
N ILE A 57 1.23 13.21 15.44
CA ILE A 57 2.42 14.07 15.44
C ILE A 57 2.14 15.35 14.64
N ALA A 58 1.59 15.21 13.43
CA ALA A 58 1.27 16.36 12.59
C ALA A 58 0.24 17.32 13.22
N SER A 59 -0.64 16.82 14.09
CA SER A 59 -1.62 17.65 14.79
C SER A 59 -1.00 18.57 15.87
N HIS A 60 0.18 18.25 16.36
CA HIS A 60 0.95 19.07 17.30
C HIS A 60 1.83 20.12 16.60
N LEU A 61 1.98 20.03 15.27
CA LEU A 61 2.71 20.99 14.45
C LEU A 61 1.82 22.22 14.15
N PRO A 62 2.36 23.29 13.54
CA PRO A 62 1.60 24.49 13.19
C PRO A 62 0.29 24.19 12.47
N SER A 63 -0.72 25.03 12.73
CA SER A 63 -2.04 24.88 12.12
C SER A 63 -1.95 24.78 10.59
N GLY A 64 -2.58 23.75 10.01
CA GLY A 64 -2.53 23.45 8.58
C GLY A 64 -1.67 22.23 8.21
N SER A 65 -0.75 21.79 9.08
CA SER A 65 0.19 20.70 8.77
C SER A 65 -0.48 19.40 8.32
N VAL A 66 -1.56 19.00 9.00
CA VAL A 66 -2.34 17.79 8.61
C VAL A 66 -2.95 17.97 7.21
N SER A 67 -3.44 19.17 6.90
CA SER A 67 -4.03 19.46 5.58
C SER A 67 -2.95 19.45 4.49
N TRP A 68 -1.80 20.05 4.71
CA TRP A 68 -0.70 20.06 3.73
C TRP A 68 -0.21 18.65 3.41
N LEU A 69 -0.03 17.82 4.44
CA LEU A 69 0.32 16.41 4.26
C LEU A 69 -0.75 15.64 3.51
N SER A 70 -2.03 15.85 3.81
CA SER A 70 -3.15 15.19 3.15
C SER A 70 -3.26 15.55 1.66
N TYR A 71 -3.03 16.81 1.30
CA TYR A 71 -3.01 17.23 -0.11
C TYR A 71 -1.80 16.66 -0.86
N ALA A 72 -0.63 16.63 -0.23
CA ALA A 72 0.56 16.02 -0.81
C ALA A 72 0.38 14.51 -1.03
N ASP A 73 -0.21 13.80 -0.08
CA ASP A 73 -0.51 12.37 -0.15
C ASP A 73 -1.46 12.05 -1.33
N ARG A 74 -2.51 12.83 -1.52
CA ARG A 74 -3.44 12.67 -2.66
C ARG A 74 -2.76 12.83 -4.01
N LEU A 75 -1.82 13.77 -4.14
CA LEU A 75 -1.05 13.95 -5.37
C LEU A 75 -0.10 12.78 -5.61
N MET A 76 0.49 12.25 -4.55
CA MET A 76 1.36 11.09 -4.57
C MET A 76 0.59 9.80 -4.91
N GLU A 77 -0.68 9.72 -4.53
CA GLU A 77 -1.52 8.55 -4.78
C GLU A 77 -1.69 8.28 -6.28
N PHE A 78 -1.75 9.31 -7.11
CA PHE A 78 -1.94 9.17 -8.56
C PHE A 78 -0.82 8.35 -9.23
N PRO A 79 0.48 8.73 -9.19
CA PRO A 79 1.54 7.91 -9.78
C PRO A 79 1.68 6.55 -9.09
N THR A 80 1.44 6.48 -7.78
CA THR A 80 1.53 5.23 -7.01
C THR A 80 0.45 4.23 -7.42
N ALA A 81 -0.78 4.67 -7.63
CA ALA A 81 -1.87 3.81 -8.08
C ALA A 81 -1.67 3.39 -9.55
N MET A 82 -1.35 4.33 -10.41
CA MET A 82 -1.18 4.08 -11.84
C MET A 82 -0.07 3.06 -12.12
N LEU A 83 1.10 3.24 -11.49
CA LEU A 83 2.25 2.35 -11.69
C LEU A 83 2.16 1.10 -10.82
N GLY A 84 1.90 1.26 -9.53
CA GLY A 84 1.97 0.14 -8.59
C GLY A 84 0.83 -0.86 -8.75
N VAL A 85 -0.41 -0.39 -8.96
CA VAL A 85 -1.56 -1.29 -9.12
C VAL A 85 -1.51 -1.98 -10.48
N ALA A 86 -1.21 -1.24 -11.57
CA ALA A 86 -1.11 -1.82 -12.90
C ALA A 86 -0.05 -2.93 -12.96
N LEU A 87 1.14 -2.69 -12.42
CA LEU A 87 2.21 -3.68 -12.37
C LEU A 87 1.85 -4.86 -11.45
N GLY A 88 1.24 -4.61 -10.29
CA GLY A 88 0.82 -5.66 -9.37
C GLY A 88 -0.21 -6.61 -9.98
N VAL A 89 -1.19 -6.09 -10.71
CA VAL A 89 -2.22 -6.88 -11.39
C VAL A 89 -1.62 -7.77 -12.50
N VAL A 90 -0.62 -7.27 -13.23
CA VAL A 90 0.04 -8.04 -14.30
C VAL A 90 1.01 -9.08 -13.74
N LEU A 91 1.80 -8.70 -12.72
CA LEU A 91 2.85 -9.58 -12.16
C LEU A 91 2.30 -10.70 -11.30
N MET A 92 1.23 -10.47 -10.54
CA MET A 92 0.71 -11.47 -9.61
C MET A 92 0.37 -12.82 -10.28
N PRO A 93 -0.40 -12.87 -11.41
CA PRO A 93 -0.67 -14.14 -12.09
C PRO A 93 0.59 -14.79 -12.68
N GLN A 94 1.51 -13.99 -13.24
CA GLN A 94 2.75 -14.50 -13.84
C GLN A 94 3.64 -15.14 -12.78
N LEU A 95 3.85 -14.48 -11.64
CA LEU A 95 4.64 -15.02 -10.55
C LEU A 95 4.00 -16.27 -9.92
N ALA A 96 2.67 -16.29 -9.80
CA ALA A 96 1.94 -17.46 -9.30
C ALA A 96 2.07 -18.65 -10.27
N ALA A 97 1.98 -18.43 -11.58
CA ALA A 97 2.15 -19.46 -12.59
C ALA A 97 3.59 -20.01 -12.62
N ALA A 98 4.60 -19.15 -12.64
CA ALA A 98 6.00 -19.53 -12.59
C ALA A 98 6.35 -20.32 -11.31
N ARG A 99 5.74 -19.94 -10.20
CA ARG A 99 5.89 -20.67 -8.93
C ARG A 99 5.23 -22.06 -8.98
N ALA A 100 4.05 -22.17 -9.57
CA ALA A 100 3.32 -23.43 -9.69
C ALA A 100 4.03 -24.43 -10.63
N SER A 101 4.68 -23.93 -11.70
CA SER A 101 5.49 -24.76 -12.61
C SER A 101 6.87 -25.13 -12.06
N GLY A 102 7.30 -24.50 -10.94
CA GLY A 102 8.65 -24.69 -10.39
C GLY A 102 9.74 -23.98 -11.18
N ASP A 103 9.39 -23.12 -12.14
CA ASP A 103 10.34 -22.39 -12.97
C ASP A 103 10.88 -21.16 -12.21
N THR A 104 12.06 -21.34 -11.64
CA THR A 104 12.75 -20.28 -10.91
C THR A 104 13.32 -19.20 -11.82
N GLN A 105 13.58 -19.52 -13.09
CA GLN A 105 14.12 -18.57 -14.06
C GLN A 105 13.03 -17.61 -14.53
N ASP A 106 11.86 -18.14 -14.89
CA ASP A 106 10.70 -17.31 -15.24
C ASP A 106 10.23 -16.46 -14.07
N TYR A 107 10.28 -16.99 -12.85
CA TYR A 107 9.94 -16.23 -11.64
C TYR A 107 10.88 -15.04 -11.43
N SER A 108 12.19 -15.26 -11.47
CA SER A 108 13.17 -14.19 -11.29
C SER A 108 13.16 -13.20 -12.46
N GLY A 109 12.96 -13.69 -13.69
CA GLY A 109 12.83 -12.85 -14.88
C GLY A 109 11.64 -11.91 -14.82
N SER A 110 10.49 -12.40 -14.33
CA SER A 110 9.28 -11.57 -14.16
C SER A 110 9.48 -10.47 -13.10
N LEU A 111 10.16 -10.77 -11.99
CA LEU A 111 10.48 -9.76 -10.97
C LEU A 111 11.50 -8.73 -11.49
N ASP A 112 12.54 -9.15 -12.17
CA ASP A 112 13.55 -8.26 -12.76
C ASP A 112 12.90 -7.33 -13.79
N TRP A 113 12.07 -7.86 -14.67
CA TRP A 113 11.30 -7.08 -15.63
C TRP A 113 10.41 -6.04 -14.92
N GLY A 114 9.67 -6.45 -13.90
CA GLY A 114 8.83 -5.55 -13.12
C GLY A 114 9.62 -4.43 -12.46
N LEU A 115 10.76 -4.73 -11.84
CA LEU A 115 11.62 -3.73 -11.22
C LEU A 115 12.25 -2.76 -12.23
N ARG A 116 12.63 -3.23 -13.41
CA ARG A 116 13.11 -2.35 -14.50
C ARG A 116 12.06 -1.36 -14.95
N ILE A 117 10.80 -1.81 -15.09
CA ILE A 117 9.69 -0.91 -15.41
C ILE A 117 9.42 0.08 -14.27
N VAL A 118 9.50 -0.36 -13.01
CA VAL A 118 9.41 0.57 -11.86
C VAL A 118 10.45 1.68 -11.99
N VAL A 119 11.71 1.34 -12.18
CA VAL A 119 12.78 2.34 -12.30
C VAL A 119 12.52 3.26 -13.50
N LEU A 120 12.18 2.70 -14.66
CA LEU A 120 11.94 3.46 -15.89
C LEU A 120 10.79 4.47 -15.75
N LEU A 121 9.73 4.12 -15.05
CA LEU A 121 8.52 4.96 -14.95
C LEU A 121 8.46 5.76 -13.64
N ALA A 122 8.88 5.18 -12.52
CA ALA A 122 8.79 5.86 -11.23
C ALA A 122 9.87 6.94 -11.05
N VAL A 123 11.07 6.76 -11.65
CA VAL A 123 12.13 7.78 -11.57
C VAL A 123 11.73 9.08 -12.25
N PRO A 124 11.24 9.12 -13.50
CA PRO A 124 10.73 10.35 -14.11
C PRO A 124 9.60 10.99 -13.32
N CYS A 125 8.66 10.18 -12.78
CA CYS A 125 7.60 10.69 -11.92
C CYS A 125 8.15 11.31 -10.63
N ALA A 126 9.12 10.67 -9.97
CA ALA A 126 9.78 11.18 -8.78
C ALA A 126 10.48 12.53 -9.06
N VAL A 127 11.24 12.61 -10.16
CA VAL A 127 11.89 13.86 -10.60
C VAL A 127 10.85 14.93 -10.89
N ALA A 128 9.75 14.60 -11.55
CA ALA A 128 8.65 15.53 -11.81
C ALA A 128 8.05 16.07 -10.49
N LEU A 129 7.79 15.20 -9.50
CA LEU A 129 7.29 15.62 -8.19
C LEU A 129 8.29 16.47 -7.41
N LEU A 130 9.60 16.27 -7.59
CA LEU A 130 10.63 17.08 -6.96
C LEU A 130 10.72 18.48 -7.59
N VAL A 131 10.75 18.53 -8.93
CA VAL A 131 10.99 19.78 -9.67
C VAL A 131 9.70 20.60 -9.81
N PHE A 132 8.58 19.95 -10.10
CA PHE A 132 7.31 20.63 -10.38
C PHE A 132 6.32 20.62 -9.21
N ALA A 133 6.74 20.28 -7.97
CA ALA A 133 5.86 20.24 -6.81
C ALA A 133 5.11 21.55 -6.62
N GLN A 134 5.82 22.67 -6.60
CA GLN A 134 5.23 23.99 -6.32
C GLN A 134 4.23 24.43 -7.40
N PRO A 135 4.56 24.44 -8.71
CA PRO A 135 3.58 24.80 -9.73
C PRO A 135 2.40 23.82 -9.79
N LEU A 136 2.63 22.53 -9.57
CA LEU A 136 1.56 21.52 -9.53
C LEU A 136 0.56 21.79 -8.42
N VAL A 137 1.04 22.02 -7.19
CA VAL A 137 0.19 22.35 -6.04
C VAL A 137 -0.52 23.69 -6.24
N ALA A 138 0.18 24.70 -6.79
CA ALA A 138 -0.41 26.00 -7.06
C ALA A 138 -1.57 25.92 -8.05
N VAL A 139 -1.39 25.23 -9.17
CA VAL A 139 -2.44 25.10 -10.20
C VAL A 139 -3.66 24.35 -9.67
N LEU A 140 -3.46 23.36 -8.82
CA LEU A 140 -4.56 22.49 -8.36
C LEU A 140 -5.29 23.05 -7.14
N PHE A 141 -4.58 23.72 -6.21
CA PHE A 141 -5.14 24.04 -4.89
C PHE A 141 -5.09 25.54 -4.51
N HIS A 142 -4.39 26.39 -5.25
CA HIS A 142 -4.25 27.80 -4.89
C HIS A 142 -5.51 28.60 -5.21
N TYR A 143 -6.59 28.35 -4.45
CA TYR A 143 -7.80 29.18 -4.52
C TYR A 143 -8.37 29.46 -3.13
N LYS A 144 -9.14 30.55 -3.03
CA LYS A 144 -9.88 30.98 -1.84
C LYS A 144 -8.98 31.04 -0.60
N ALA A 145 -9.23 30.17 0.37
CA ALA A 145 -8.52 30.14 1.64
C ALA A 145 -7.13 29.48 1.57
N PHE A 146 -6.78 28.79 0.48
CA PHE A 146 -5.48 28.15 0.32
C PHE A 146 -4.45 29.16 -0.18
N THR A 147 -3.60 29.60 0.73
CA THR A 147 -2.65 30.70 0.52
C THR A 147 -1.37 30.26 -0.20
N ALA A 148 -0.55 31.22 -0.65
CA ALA A 148 0.78 30.92 -1.20
C ALA A 148 1.70 30.22 -0.17
N PHE A 149 1.51 30.47 1.12
CA PHE A 149 2.22 29.78 2.20
C PHE A 149 1.81 28.30 2.24
N ASP A 150 0.52 27.99 2.13
CA ASP A 150 0.01 26.62 2.11
C ASP A 150 0.52 25.86 0.88
N VAL A 151 0.61 26.54 -0.28
CA VAL A 151 1.21 25.98 -1.50
C VAL A 151 2.66 25.58 -1.24
N ALA A 152 3.46 26.46 -0.62
CA ALA A 152 4.87 26.18 -0.35
C ALA A 152 5.05 25.01 0.64
N GLN A 153 4.25 24.93 1.68
CA GLN A 153 4.31 23.85 2.67
C GLN A 153 3.86 22.51 2.07
N THR A 154 2.76 22.51 1.31
CA THR A 154 2.27 21.30 0.61
C THR A 154 3.29 20.83 -0.43
N ALA A 155 3.93 21.75 -1.16
CA ALA A 155 4.97 21.42 -2.13
C ALA A 155 6.20 20.76 -1.47
N ARG A 156 6.63 21.27 -0.30
CA ARG A 156 7.73 20.64 0.48
C ARG A 156 7.37 19.23 0.92
N ALA A 157 6.14 19.02 1.41
CA ALA A 157 5.65 17.68 1.75
C ALA A 157 5.64 16.75 0.53
N LEU A 158 5.16 17.25 -0.62
CA LEU A 158 5.13 16.51 -1.88
C LEU A 158 6.54 16.14 -2.38
N GLN A 159 7.51 17.03 -2.24
CA GLN A 159 8.92 16.75 -2.54
C GLN A 159 9.47 15.64 -1.66
N GLY A 160 9.17 15.66 -0.36
CA GLY A 160 9.54 14.56 0.55
C GLY A 160 8.96 13.21 0.10
N TRP A 161 7.70 13.18 -0.29
CA TRP A 161 7.07 11.99 -0.88
C TRP A 161 7.70 11.58 -2.21
N GLY A 162 8.08 12.53 -3.05
CA GLY A 162 8.74 12.28 -4.34
C GLY A 162 10.02 11.47 -4.20
N VAL A 163 10.82 11.73 -3.17
CA VAL A 163 12.02 10.94 -2.85
C VAL A 163 11.66 9.48 -2.57
N GLY A 164 10.55 9.24 -1.85
CA GLY A 164 10.08 7.89 -1.49
C GLY A 164 9.35 7.13 -2.60
N LEU A 165 8.92 7.82 -3.67
CA LEU A 165 8.04 7.25 -4.71
C LEU A 165 8.56 5.96 -5.31
N VAL A 166 9.83 5.94 -5.71
CA VAL A 166 10.45 4.74 -6.32
C VAL A 166 10.37 3.53 -5.39
N GLY A 167 10.68 3.74 -4.11
CA GLY A 167 10.59 2.68 -3.09
C GLY A 167 9.16 2.19 -2.88
N ILE A 168 8.19 3.10 -2.82
CA ILE A 168 6.77 2.76 -2.62
C ILE A 168 6.23 1.94 -3.80
N VAL A 169 6.57 2.32 -5.04
CA VAL A 169 6.16 1.57 -6.22
C VAL A 169 6.90 0.23 -6.31
N ALA A 170 8.19 0.17 -5.96
CA ALA A 170 8.96 -1.07 -5.90
C ALA A 170 8.37 -2.08 -4.91
N ILE A 171 7.91 -1.65 -3.74
CA ILE A 171 7.23 -2.52 -2.78
C ILE A 171 5.98 -3.17 -3.40
N LYS A 172 5.20 -2.43 -4.20
CA LYS A 172 4.00 -2.96 -4.87
C LYS A 172 4.31 -4.02 -5.94
N VAL A 173 5.54 -4.05 -6.45
CA VAL A 173 6.05 -5.09 -7.36
C VAL A 173 6.64 -6.26 -6.60
N LEU A 174 7.37 -6.01 -5.53
CA LEU A 174 8.03 -7.05 -4.74
C LEU A 174 7.05 -7.82 -3.84
N ALA A 175 6.03 -7.17 -3.29
CA ALA A 175 5.06 -7.82 -2.41
C ALA A 175 4.34 -9.00 -3.07
N PRO A 176 3.84 -8.93 -4.32
CA PRO A 176 3.33 -10.09 -5.06
C PRO A 176 4.29 -11.28 -5.13
N GLY A 177 5.60 -11.02 -5.22
CA GLY A 177 6.62 -12.08 -5.22
C GLY A 177 6.62 -12.88 -3.91
N TYR A 178 6.57 -12.21 -2.76
CA TYR A 178 6.45 -12.88 -1.48
C TYR A 178 5.12 -13.63 -1.34
N TYR A 179 4.02 -13.03 -1.80
CA TYR A 179 2.69 -13.66 -1.73
C TYR A 179 2.59 -14.89 -2.63
N ALA A 180 3.19 -14.89 -3.82
CA ALA A 180 3.27 -16.05 -4.70
C ALA A 180 4.03 -17.22 -4.05
N ASN A 181 5.00 -16.92 -3.18
CA ASN A 181 5.73 -17.91 -2.37
C ASN A 181 5.01 -18.27 -1.05
N GLN A 182 3.80 -17.76 -0.80
CA GLN A 182 3.07 -17.89 0.47
C GLN A 182 3.85 -17.40 1.70
N ASP A 183 4.86 -16.57 1.49
CA ASP A 183 5.63 -15.94 2.56
C ASP A 183 5.02 -14.58 2.93
N ILE A 184 4.05 -14.62 3.83
CA ILE A 184 3.41 -13.41 4.38
C ILE A 184 4.24 -12.85 5.54
N LYS A 185 5.05 -13.68 6.19
CA LYS A 185 5.78 -13.30 7.41
C LYS A 185 6.90 -12.29 7.13
N THR A 186 7.62 -12.47 6.04
CA THR A 186 8.74 -11.58 5.68
C THR A 186 8.28 -10.14 5.40
N PRO A 187 7.26 -9.86 4.55
CA PRO A 187 6.73 -8.52 4.38
C PRO A 187 6.23 -7.88 5.67
N VAL A 188 5.58 -8.66 6.55
CA VAL A 188 5.10 -8.15 7.85
C VAL A 188 6.26 -7.75 8.76
N ARG A 189 7.31 -8.56 8.84
CA ARG A 189 8.52 -8.21 9.62
C ARG A 189 9.18 -6.94 9.11
N ILE A 190 9.29 -6.80 7.79
CA ILE A 190 9.83 -5.59 7.16
C ILE A 190 8.95 -4.38 7.50
N ALA A 191 7.62 -4.52 7.39
CA ALA A 191 6.69 -3.44 7.73
C ALA A 191 6.81 -2.98 9.18
N ILE A 192 6.96 -3.91 10.13
CA ILE A 192 7.18 -3.60 11.54
C ILE A 192 8.52 -2.89 11.75
N ALA A 193 9.60 -3.37 11.12
CA ALA A 193 10.91 -2.75 11.21
C ALA A 193 10.88 -1.31 10.67
N VAL A 194 10.27 -1.10 9.51
CA VAL A 194 10.09 0.22 8.89
C VAL A 194 9.27 1.13 9.81
N LEU A 195 8.17 0.62 10.40
CA LEU A 195 7.38 1.40 11.35
C LEU A 195 8.25 1.87 12.53
N VAL A 196 8.98 0.96 13.17
CA VAL A 196 9.84 1.30 14.31
C VAL A 196 10.89 2.34 13.93
N ILE A 197 11.58 2.15 12.81
CA ILE A 197 12.59 3.09 12.31
C ILE A 197 11.95 4.46 12.03
N THR A 198 10.78 4.49 11.39
CA THR A 198 10.07 5.73 11.08
C THR A 198 9.67 6.47 12.37
N GLN A 199 9.18 5.75 13.39
CA GLN A 199 8.81 6.41 14.66
C GLN A 199 10.02 6.92 15.43
N LEU A 200 11.14 6.20 15.39
CA LEU A 200 12.39 6.69 15.99
C LEU A 200 12.92 7.94 15.26
N LEU A 201 12.84 7.96 13.93
CA LEU A 201 13.21 9.13 13.14
C LEU A 201 12.27 10.31 13.42
N ASN A 202 10.96 10.08 13.52
CA ASN A 202 10.01 11.13 13.88
C ASN A 202 10.34 11.72 15.26
N LEU A 203 10.65 10.88 16.24
CA LEU A 203 11.02 11.34 17.58
C LEU A 203 12.33 12.15 17.59
N ALA A 204 13.26 11.83 16.71
CA ALA A 204 14.54 12.52 16.60
C ALA A 204 14.47 13.83 15.78
N LEU A 205 13.61 13.87 14.74
CA LEU A 205 13.56 14.96 13.77
C LEU A 205 12.46 15.99 14.06
N VAL A 206 11.40 15.58 14.75
CA VAL A 206 10.33 16.50 15.17
C VAL A 206 10.61 16.89 16.62
N PRO A 207 11.18 18.06 16.88
CA PRO A 207 11.36 18.54 18.26
C PRO A 207 9.98 18.74 18.88
N LEU A 208 9.76 18.10 20.02
CA LEU A 208 8.57 18.24 20.85
C LEU A 208 8.52 19.63 21.51
#